data_99308dec615d9c578cac3485014d5069
#
_entry.id   99308dec615d9c578cac3485014d5069
#
_cell.length_a   1.000
_cell.length_b   1.000
_cell.length_c   1.000
_cell.angle_alpha   90.00
_cell.angle_beta   90.00
_cell.angle_gamma   90.00
#
_symmetry.space_group_name_H-M   'P 1'
#
loop_
_entity.id
_entity.type
_entity.pdbx_description
1 polymer ?
#
loop_
_entity_poly.entity_id
_entity_poly.type
_entity_poly.pdbx_seq_one_letter_code
_entity_poly.pdbx_strand_id
1 'polypeptide(L)'
;MDMKIAKMQQFERVLTPMDVRGHKLKNRLFFAPMGLDLANRDGTFSDELLDFYGGIIDGGCGFLILSNASVSQDSILQPNGLRLFNETQALSLKKIVQRAQEAQTLVGVQLQHYGGQGVTTYTRGKELLTPSAVPCATLKKKDSRYRVRVMTLEDIEIVKAQFAESSRLAELSGTKLIQLQASNGYLLGSFQSPATNLRADQYGGNTLARGRFLLEVIQAIRAKISSSTMLSLRLGVDDYLGDKGTVANDFETLIPMYEEAGIDLIEASICVADTFSVLTGDAPEVSALLHSATKTIKSFATVPVGFAGLVRSVEQAEEILANGVADFVEMARALFADNDLIIKSLDGRHDEINWCLWDGKCFKDKHNPRYQRVYCCVNPKYKRPE
;
A
#
# COMPACT_ATOMS: atom_id res chain seq x y z
N MET A 1 -28.19 -4.98 -26.94
CA MET A 1 -27.10 -4.06 -27.31
C MET A 1 -27.17 -2.78 -26.45
N ASP A 2 -28.35 -2.24 -26.21
CA ASP A 2 -28.53 -0.97 -25.47
C ASP A 2 -28.15 -1.01 -23.98
N MET A 3 -28.45 -2.09 -23.25
CA MET A 3 -28.07 -2.23 -21.83
C MET A 3 -26.57 -2.27 -21.60
N LYS A 4 -25.80 -2.90 -22.49
CA LYS A 4 -24.34 -2.96 -22.38
C LYS A 4 -23.70 -1.60 -22.67
N ILE A 5 -24.26 -0.84 -23.61
CA ILE A 5 -23.82 0.51 -23.94
C ILE A 5 -24.15 1.47 -22.79
N ALA A 6 -25.36 1.41 -22.22
CA ALA A 6 -25.76 2.25 -21.06
C ALA A 6 -24.86 1.96 -19.82
N LYS A 7 -24.54 0.69 -19.56
CA LYS A 7 -23.64 0.30 -18.46
C LYS A 7 -22.19 0.77 -18.68
N MET A 8 -21.68 0.72 -19.91
CA MET A 8 -20.37 1.27 -20.23
C MET A 8 -20.32 2.79 -20.07
N GLN A 9 -21.41 3.49 -20.33
CA GLN A 9 -21.51 4.93 -20.08
C GLN A 9 -21.56 5.28 -18.58
N GLN A 10 -22.17 4.42 -17.75
CA GLN A 10 -22.22 4.61 -16.30
C GLN A 10 -20.84 4.51 -15.62
N PHE A 11 -19.92 3.69 -16.16
CA PHE A 11 -18.59 3.42 -15.59
C PHE A 11 -17.46 3.81 -16.56
N GLU A 12 -17.65 4.85 -17.34
CA GLU A 12 -16.75 5.27 -18.40
C GLU A 12 -15.34 5.55 -17.87
N ARG A 13 -15.23 6.24 -16.73
CA ARG A 13 -13.94 6.66 -16.16
C ARG A 13 -13.16 5.49 -15.62
N VAL A 14 -13.79 4.63 -14.80
CA VAL A 14 -13.12 3.43 -14.24
C VAL A 14 -12.69 2.46 -15.33
N LEU A 15 -13.45 2.35 -16.43
CA LEU A 15 -13.16 1.41 -17.52
C LEU A 15 -12.18 1.99 -18.56
N THR A 16 -11.89 3.28 -18.54
CA THR A 16 -10.91 3.90 -19.44
C THR A 16 -9.51 3.37 -19.14
N PRO A 17 -8.82 2.73 -20.12
CA PRO A 17 -7.44 2.28 -19.94
C PRO A 17 -6.50 3.43 -19.57
N MET A 18 -5.41 3.09 -18.90
CA MET A 18 -4.35 4.04 -18.56
C MET A 18 -2.99 3.48 -19.03
N ASP A 19 -2.13 4.32 -19.55
CA ASP A 19 -0.75 3.95 -19.89
C ASP A 19 0.23 4.56 -18.90
N VAL A 20 1.15 3.74 -18.39
CA VAL A 20 2.24 4.18 -17.53
C VAL A 20 3.52 3.48 -17.98
N ARG A 21 4.52 4.23 -18.39
CA ARG A 21 5.78 3.70 -18.91
C ARG A 21 5.63 2.66 -20.03
N GLY A 22 4.63 2.83 -20.92
CA GLY A 22 4.34 1.88 -21.99
C GLY A 22 3.63 0.60 -21.53
N HIS A 23 3.24 0.50 -20.27
CA HIS A 23 2.37 -0.56 -19.77
C HIS A 23 0.91 -0.11 -19.80
N LYS A 24 0.10 -0.84 -20.58
CA LYS A 24 -1.33 -0.56 -20.68
C LYS A 24 -2.10 -1.28 -19.58
N LEU A 25 -2.72 -0.51 -18.70
CA LEU A 25 -3.63 -0.99 -17.67
C LEU A 25 -5.04 -1.02 -18.23
N LYS A 26 -5.76 -2.14 -18.09
CA LYS A 26 -7.06 -2.36 -18.74
C LYS A 26 -8.20 -1.50 -18.18
N ASN A 27 -8.09 -1.05 -16.93
CA ASN A 27 -9.01 -0.12 -16.27
C ASN A 27 -8.29 0.62 -15.13
N ARG A 28 -9.01 1.49 -14.42
CA ARG A 28 -8.47 2.36 -13.34
C ARG A 28 -8.79 1.87 -11.93
N LEU A 29 -9.18 0.59 -11.77
CA LEU A 29 -9.45 -0.03 -10.48
C LEU A 29 -8.30 -0.96 -10.11
N PHE A 30 -7.62 -0.61 -9.02
CA PHE A 30 -6.47 -1.35 -8.50
C PHE A 30 -6.85 -2.09 -7.23
N PHE A 31 -6.28 -3.26 -7.02
CA PHE A 31 -6.31 -3.88 -5.70
C PHE A 31 -5.18 -3.30 -4.86
N ALA A 32 -5.55 -2.57 -3.79
CA ALA A 32 -4.60 -1.99 -2.86
C ALA A 32 -3.90 -3.08 -2.02
N PRO A 33 -2.60 -2.95 -1.73
CA PRO A 33 -1.87 -3.91 -0.92
C PRO A 33 -2.47 -4.00 0.49
N MET A 34 -2.80 -5.22 0.90
CA MET A 34 -3.39 -5.55 2.18
C MET A 34 -2.62 -6.70 2.83
N GLY A 35 -2.07 -6.50 4.02
CA GLY A 35 -1.38 -7.56 4.75
C GLY A 35 -2.33 -8.66 5.20
N LEU A 36 -2.31 -9.80 4.52
CA LEU A 36 -3.23 -10.92 4.68
C LEU A 36 -2.73 -11.98 5.66
N ASP A 37 -1.41 -12.07 5.85
CA ASP A 37 -0.74 -13.12 6.65
C ASP A 37 -1.00 -14.55 6.12
N LEU A 38 -1.00 -14.69 4.80
CA LEU A 38 -1.27 -15.93 4.07
C LEU A 38 -0.03 -16.51 3.36
N ALA A 39 1.13 -15.86 3.43
CA ALA A 39 2.36 -16.40 2.87
C ALA A 39 2.87 -17.61 3.67
N ASN A 40 3.80 -18.35 3.11
CA ASN A 40 4.52 -19.38 3.85
C ASN A 40 5.39 -18.77 4.96
N ARG A 41 5.76 -19.54 5.97
CA ARG A 41 6.57 -19.06 7.11
C ARG A 41 7.94 -18.54 6.73
N ASP A 42 8.49 -18.98 5.61
CA ASP A 42 9.75 -18.48 5.04
C ASP A 42 9.56 -17.20 4.20
N GLY A 43 8.33 -16.71 4.09
CA GLY A 43 7.97 -15.51 3.34
C GLY A 43 7.77 -15.73 1.85
N THR A 44 7.82 -16.97 1.36
CA THR A 44 7.49 -17.31 -0.03
C THR A 44 6.00 -17.21 -0.29
N PHE A 45 5.63 -17.01 -1.55
CA PHE A 45 4.25 -16.91 -2.00
C PHE A 45 3.55 -18.28 -1.92
N SER A 46 2.47 -18.37 -1.15
CA SER A 46 1.74 -19.61 -0.91
C SER A 46 0.66 -19.88 -1.96
N ASP A 47 0.14 -21.11 -1.98
CA ASP A 47 -1.02 -21.46 -2.81
C ASP A 47 -2.32 -20.77 -2.30
N GLU A 48 -2.44 -20.48 -1.00
CA GLU A 48 -3.55 -19.67 -0.45
C GLU A 48 -3.52 -18.22 -0.98
N LEU A 49 -2.33 -17.61 -1.10
CA LEU A 49 -2.19 -16.30 -1.75
C LEU A 49 -2.51 -16.36 -3.24
N LEU A 50 -2.13 -17.45 -3.93
CA LEU A 50 -2.45 -17.64 -5.34
C LEU A 50 -3.97 -17.71 -5.56
N ASP A 51 -4.67 -18.44 -4.70
CA ASP A 51 -6.12 -18.54 -4.73
C ASP A 51 -6.80 -17.20 -4.42
N PHE A 52 -6.33 -16.48 -3.41
CA PHE A 52 -6.86 -15.17 -3.06
C PHE A 52 -6.70 -14.14 -4.19
N TYR A 53 -5.47 -13.94 -4.64
CA TYR A 53 -5.20 -12.95 -5.69
C TYR A 53 -5.74 -13.38 -7.05
N GLY A 54 -5.83 -14.69 -7.32
CA GLY A 54 -6.52 -15.24 -8.48
C GLY A 54 -7.98 -14.80 -8.52
N GLY A 55 -8.70 -14.89 -7.40
CA GLY A 55 -10.07 -14.39 -7.28
C GLY A 55 -10.20 -12.88 -7.57
N ILE A 56 -9.26 -12.06 -7.10
CA ILE A 56 -9.23 -10.61 -7.40
C ILE A 56 -9.02 -10.35 -8.91
N ILE A 57 -8.14 -11.12 -9.55
CA ILE A 57 -7.88 -11.04 -11.00
C ILE A 57 -9.14 -11.39 -11.78
N ASP A 58 -9.78 -12.51 -11.44
CA ASP A 58 -11.00 -13.00 -12.08
C ASP A 58 -12.17 -12.03 -11.87
N GLY A 59 -12.20 -11.35 -10.73
CA GLY A 59 -13.18 -10.31 -10.38
C GLY A 59 -13.03 -9.01 -11.17
N GLY A 60 -12.08 -8.90 -12.12
CA GLY A 60 -12.00 -7.79 -13.08
C GLY A 60 -11.08 -6.64 -12.68
N CYS A 61 -10.26 -6.80 -11.64
CA CYS A 61 -9.27 -5.81 -11.22
C CYS A 61 -8.29 -5.50 -12.37
N GLY A 62 -7.99 -4.21 -12.59
CA GLY A 62 -7.11 -3.76 -13.67
C GLY A 62 -5.64 -3.88 -13.33
N PHE A 63 -5.30 -3.70 -12.06
CA PHE A 63 -3.95 -3.81 -11.54
C PHE A 63 -3.96 -4.43 -10.14
N LEU A 64 -3.05 -5.36 -9.91
CA LEU A 64 -2.91 -6.05 -8.64
C LEU A 64 -1.61 -5.65 -7.95
N ILE A 65 -1.69 -5.03 -6.77
CA ILE A 65 -0.52 -4.79 -5.94
C ILE A 65 -0.50 -5.82 -4.81
N LEU A 66 0.49 -6.73 -4.87
CA LEU A 66 0.68 -7.74 -3.85
C LEU A 66 0.97 -7.08 -2.49
N SER A 67 0.50 -7.71 -1.43
CA SER A 67 0.69 -7.23 -0.07
C SER A 67 2.15 -6.99 0.26
N ASN A 68 2.34 -6.11 1.20
CA ASN A 68 3.58 -5.61 1.71
C ASN A 68 4.61 -6.72 1.97
N ALA A 69 5.63 -6.74 1.13
CA ALA A 69 6.78 -7.63 1.28
C ALA A 69 7.86 -6.94 2.13
N SER A 70 8.30 -7.61 3.20
CA SER A 70 9.40 -7.14 4.03
C SER A 70 10.71 -7.15 3.26
N VAL A 71 11.46 -6.04 3.30
CA VAL A 71 12.74 -5.88 2.59
C VAL A 71 13.92 -6.49 3.34
N SER A 72 13.74 -6.89 4.58
CA SER A 72 14.79 -7.54 5.41
C SER A 72 14.19 -8.37 6.54
N GLN A 73 15.04 -9.22 7.15
CA GLN A 73 14.67 -10.00 8.33
C GLN A 73 14.30 -9.11 9.53
N ASP A 74 14.90 -7.94 9.63
CA ASP A 74 14.66 -7.01 10.74
C ASP A 74 13.40 -6.13 10.53
N SER A 75 12.71 -6.32 9.41
CA SER A 75 11.49 -5.58 9.06
C SER A 75 10.25 -6.47 8.91
N ILE A 76 10.15 -7.57 9.64
CA ILE A 76 9.02 -8.50 9.60
C ILE A 76 7.97 -8.08 10.64
N LEU A 77 6.72 -7.90 10.20
CA LEU A 77 5.59 -7.61 11.09
C LEU A 77 4.75 -8.85 11.42
N GLN A 78 4.64 -9.77 10.48
CA GLN A 78 3.72 -10.92 10.56
C GLN A 78 4.49 -12.21 10.29
N PRO A 79 4.16 -13.31 10.99
CA PRO A 79 4.86 -14.59 10.83
C PRO A 79 4.74 -15.14 9.41
N ASN A 80 3.56 -14.99 8.79
CA ASN A 80 3.26 -15.44 7.44
C ASN A 80 3.10 -14.25 6.46
N GLY A 81 3.83 -13.15 6.68
CA GLY A 81 3.92 -12.03 5.75
C GLY A 81 4.85 -12.34 4.58
N LEU A 82 4.56 -11.77 3.41
CA LEU A 82 5.48 -11.83 2.27
C LEU A 82 6.83 -11.21 2.64
N ARG A 83 7.88 -11.77 2.07
CA ARG A 83 9.25 -11.26 2.19
C ARG A 83 9.88 -11.23 0.82
N LEU A 84 10.80 -10.30 0.62
CA LEU A 84 11.48 -10.17 -0.67
C LEU A 84 12.93 -9.72 -0.48
N PHE A 85 13.74 -10.57 0.13
CA PHE A 85 15.16 -10.33 0.38
C PHE A 85 16.07 -11.51 -0.02
N ASN A 86 15.51 -12.48 -0.76
CA ASN A 86 16.29 -13.53 -1.43
C ASN A 86 15.57 -14.03 -2.70
N GLU A 87 16.31 -14.76 -3.55
CA GLU A 87 15.81 -15.22 -4.86
C GLU A 87 14.69 -16.27 -4.76
N THR A 88 14.71 -17.13 -3.74
CA THR A 88 13.65 -18.12 -3.53
C THR A 88 12.30 -17.42 -3.32
N GLN A 89 12.28 -16.36 -2.52
CA GLN A 89 11.09 -15.54 -2.30
C GLN A 89 10.65 -14.85 -3.61
N ALA A 90 11.58 -14.27 -4.36
CA ALA A 90 11.30 -13.64 -5.64
C ALA A 90 10.70 -14.62 -6.66
N LEU A 91 11.31 -15.79 -6.83
CA LEU A 91 10.87 -16.80 -7.79
C LEU A 91 9.50 -17.38 -7.43
N SER A 92 9.13 -17.41 -6.15
CA SER A 92 7.81 -17.86 -5.71
C SER A 92 6.66 -16.97 -6.23
N LEU A 93 6.91 -15.70 -6.55
CA LEU A 93 5.91 -14.78 -7.12
C LEU A 93 5.59 -15.08 -8.59
N LYS A 94 6.40 -15.87 -9.30
CA LYS A 94 6.17 -16.15 -10.73
C LYS A 94 4.81 -16.77 -11.02
N LYS A 95 4.28 -17.57 -10.10
CA LYS A 95 2.96 -18.21 -10.28
C LYS A 95 1.85 -17.14 -10.45
N ILE A 96 1.81 -16.13 -9.58
CA ILE A 96 0.78 -15.08 -9.66
C ILE A 96 1.02 -14.14 -10.85
N VAL A 97 2.28 -13.85 -11.17
CA VAL A 97 2.63 -13.04 -12.34
C VAL A 97 2.13 -13.70 -13.62
N GLN A 98 2.37 -15.00 -13.79
CA GLN A 98 1.88 -15.77 -14.93
C GLN A 98 0.34 -15.77 -14.98
N ARG A 99 -0.34 -16.07 -13.86
CA ARG A 99 -1.80 -16.07 -13.77
C ARG A 99 -2.40 -14.73 -14.19
N ALA A 100 -1.78 -13.63 -13.77
CA ALA A 100 -2.24 -12.29 -14.10
C ALA A 100 -2.01 -11.95 -15.58
N GLN A 101 -0.90 -12.37 -16.17
CA GLN A 101 -0.62 -12.17 -17.59
C GLN A 101 -1.68 -12.85 -18.46
N GLU A 102 -2.11 -14.07 -18.13
CA GLU A 102 -3.19 -14.79 -18.82
C GLU A 102 -4.52 -14.02 -18.80
N ALA A 103 -4.77 -13.24 -17.73
CA ALA A 103 -5.96 -12.40 -17.55
C ALA A 103 -5.76 -10.93 -17.98
N GLN A 104 -4.64 -10.61 -18.63
CA GLN A 104 -4.28 -9.24 -19.02
C GLN A 104 -4.31 -8.25 -17.83
N THR A 105 -3.98 -8.73 -16.64
CA THR A 105 -3.83 -7.92 -15.42
C THR A 105 -2.34 -7.78 -15.11
N LEU A 106 -1.89 -6.58 -14.76
CA LEU A 106 -0.51 -6.37 -14.34
C LEU A 106 -0.37 -6.60 -12.83
N VAL A 107 0.82 -7.04 -12.42
CA VAL A 107 1.17 -7.28 -11.02
C VAL A 107 2.29 -6.37 -10.58
N GLY A 108 2.08 -5.70 -9.46
CA GLY A 108 3.09 -5.01 -8.68
C GLY A 108 3.29 -5.66 -7.31
N VAL A 109 4.34 -5.28 -6.62
CA VAL A 109 4.60 -5.67 -5.23
C VAL A 109 4.93 -4.44 -4.38
N GLN A 110 4.30 -4.34 -3.20
CA GLN A 110 4.65 -3.29 -2.25
C GLN A 110 5.83 -3.72 -1.39
N LEU A 111 6.89 -2.91 -1.37
CA LEU A 111 8.04 -3.08 -0.50
C LEU A 111 7.87 -2.25 0.77
N GLN A 112 8.17 -2.87 1.91
CA GLN A 112 7.96 -2.26 3.21
C GLN A 112 9.07 -2.57 4.21
N HIS A 113 9.44 -1.55 5.00
CA HIS A 113 10.13 -1.68 6.26
C HIS A 113 9.24 -1.13 7.37
N TYR A 114 8.90 -1.97 8.35
CA TYR A 114 7.89 -1.61 9.35
C TYR A 114 8.34 -0.54 10.34
N GLY A 115 9.66 -0.35 10.51
CA GLY A 115 10.17 0.67 11.43
C GLY A 115 9.65 0.46 12.85
N GLY A 116 9.32 1.54 13.52
CA GLY A 116 8.74 1.53 14.87
C GLY A 116 7.39 0.85 15.01
N GLN A 117 6.77 0.42 13.91
CA GLN A 117 5.53 -0.35 13.91
C GLN A 117 5.75 -1.87 13.73
N GLY A 118 7.01 -2.32 13.76
CA GLY A 118 7.36 -3.73 13.76
C GLY A 118 7.01 -4.43 15.09
N VAL A 119 7.28 -5.73 15.13
CA VAL A 119 7.10 -6.57 16.33
C VAL A 119 8.45 -7.17 16.71
N THR A 120 8.93 -6.86 17.92
CA THR A 120 10.27 -7.28 18.40
C THR A 120 10.47 -8.80 18.40
N THR A 121 9.41 -9.58 18.58
CA THR A 121 9.47 -11.04 18.47
C THR A 121 9.93 -11.49 17.07
N TYR A 122 9.52 -10.80 16.01
CA TYR A 122 9.87 -11.19 14.63
C TYR A 122 11.19 -10.58 14.17
N THR A 123 11.69 -9.53 14.83
CA THR A 123 13.03 -8.98 14.59
C THR A 123 14.13 -9.71 15.38
N ARG A 124 13.85 -10.92 15.88
CA ARG A 124 14.79 -11.72 16.71
C ARG A 124 15.25 -10.99 17.96
N GLY A 125 14.37 -10.18 18.57
CA GLY A 125 14.65 -9.41 19.77
C GLY A 125 15.46 -8.12 19.53
N LYS A 126 15.79 -7.77 18.29
CA LYS A 126 16.41 -6.49 17.96
C LYS A 126 15.42 -5.35 18.17
N GLU A 127 15.93 -4.19 18.57
CA GLU A 127 15.15 -2.96 18.67
C GLU A 127 14.65 -2.51 17.29
N LEU A 128 13.47 -1.91 17.28
CA LEU A 128 12.85 -1.43 16.05
C LEU A 128 13.48 -0.10 15.62
N LEU A 129 13.80 0.02 14.35
CA LEU A 129 14.45 1.18 13.77
C LEU A 129 13.46 2.34 13.60
N THR A 130 13.84 3.53 14.05
CA THR A 130 13.02 4.74 13.95
C THR A 130 13.90 5.97 13.63
N PRO A 131 13.35 7.03 13.04
CA PRO A 131 14.11 8.25 12.80
C PRO A 131 14.55 8.91 14.11
N SER A 132 13.73 8.84 15.16
CA SER A 132 13.98 9.41 16.49
C SER A 132 13.41 8.50 17.58
N ALA A 133 13.75 8.72 18.83
CA ALA A 133 13.28 7.91 19.97
C ALA A 133 11.78 8.10 20.30
N VAL A 134 10.93 8.22 19.26
CA VAL A 134 9.48 8.38 19.39
C VAL A 134 8.82 7.03 19.17
N PRO A 135 8.24 6.39 20.20
CA PRO A 135 7.57 5.12 20.09
C PRO A 135 6.17 5.26 19.46
N CYS A 136 5.71 4.26 18.73
CA CYS A 136 4.29 4.11 18.40
C CYS A 136 3.50 3.83 19.70
N ALA A 137 2.64 4.75 20.12
CA ALA A 137 1.93 4.67 21.40
C ALA A 137 1.00 3.45 21.48
N THR A 138 0.32 3.14 20.37
CA THR A 138 -0.57 1.98 20.26
C THR A 138 0.17 0.66 20.46
N LEU A 139 1.35 0.49 19.87
CA LEU A 139 2.12 -0.76 19.98
C LEU A 139 2.83 -0.89 21.32
N LYS A 140 3.35 0.23 21.85
CA LYS A 140 3.96 0.25 23.18
C LYS A 140 3.01 -0.19 24.29
N LYS A 141 1.71 0.12 24.16
CA LYS A 141 0.68 -0.35 25.09
C LYS A 141 0.38 -1.85 24.97
N LYS A 142 0.60 -2.44 23.81
CA LYS A 142 0.24 -3.85 23.51
C LYS A 142 1.39 -4.84 23.76
N ASP A 143 2.64 -4.41 23.67
CA ASP A 143 3.83 -5.27 23.83
C ASP A 143 4.80 -4.67 24.86
N SER A 144 4.94 -5.33 26.01
CA SER A 144 5.89 -4.92 27.06
C SER A 144 7.35 -4.99 26.63
N ARG A 145 7.66 -5.79 25.59
CA ARG A 145 9.00 -5.92 25.00
C ARG A 145 9.29 -4.88 23.91
N TYR A 146 8.29 -4.06 23.57
CA TYR A 146 8.44 -3.03 22.55
C TYR A 146 9.58 -2.07 22.89
N ARG A 147 10.57 -1.97 22.01
CA ARG A 147 11.73 -1.09 22.10
C ARG A 147 12.05 -0.52 20.74
N VAL A 148 12.39 0.75 20.71
CA VAL A 148 12.83 1.46 19.50
C VAL A 148 14.25 1.95 19.66
N ARG A 149 14.98 2.00 18.57
CA ARG A 149 16.33 2.57 18.46
C ARG A 149 16.37 3.59 17.33
N VAL A 150 17.02 4.71 17.59
CA VAL A 150 17.26 5.74 16.56
C VAL A 150 18.25 5.20 15.53
N MET A 151 17.91 5.35 14.25
CA MET A 151 18.78 4.96 13.15
C MET A 151 20.04 5.81 13.11
N THR A 152 21.18 5.15 13.00
CA THR A 152 22.45 5.78 12.64
C THR A 152 22.49 6.11 11.14
N LEU A 153 23.51 6.86 10.70
CA LEU A 153 23.74 7.08 9.27
C LEU A 153 24.07 5.77 8.54
N GLU A 154 24.76 4.85 9.21
CA GLU A 154 25.05 3.50 8.69
C GLU A 154 23.76 2.68 8.50
N ASP A 155 22.83 2.69 9.48
CA ASP A 155 21.53 2.05 9.33
C ASP A 155 20.75 2.59 8.11
N ILE A 156 20.82 3.88 7.85
CA ILE A 156 20.19 4.51 6.69
C ILE A 156 20.74 3.92 5.39
N GLU A 157 22.07 3.81 5.26
CA GLU A 157 22.71 3.21 4.08
C GLU A 157 22.35 1.73 3.92
N ILE A 158 22.33 0.97 5.02
CA ILE A 158 21.92 -0.46 5.00
C ILE A 158 20.47 -0.58 4.51
N VAL A 159 19.54 0.22 5.02
CA VAL A 159 18.12 0.14 4.64
C VAL A 159 17.90 0.58 3.18
N LYS A 160 18.61 1.60 2.70
CA LYS A 160 18.61 1.97 1.26
C LYS A 160 19.02 0.79 0.38
N ALA A 161 20.11 0.10 0.75
CA ALA A 161 20.59 -1.06 0.02
C ALA A 161 19.58 -2.24 0.06
N GLN A 162 18.88 -2.44 1.17
CA GLN A 162 17.83 -3.45 1.32
C GLN A 162 16.65 -3.18 0.38
N PHE A 163 16.16 -1.94 0.30
CA PHE A 163 15.10 -1.57 -0.64
C PHE A 163 15.55 -1.75 -2.10
N ALA A 164 16.77 -1.33 -2.44
CA ALA A 164 17.31 -1.48 -3.78
C ALA A 164 17.45 -2.95 -4.20
N GLU A 165 17.94 -3.82 -3.30
CA GLU A 165 18.04 -5.26 -3.58
C GLU A 165 16.66 -5.93 -3.67
N SER A 166 15.72 -5.60 -2.77
CA SER A 166 14.36 -6.11 -2.86
C SER A 166 13.66 -5.69 -4.16
N SER A 167 13.99 -4.50 -4.68
CA SER A 167 13.46 -4.03 -5.95
C SER A 167 14.02 -4.83 -7.14
N ARG A 168 15.31 -5.16 -7.14
CA ARG A 168 15.91 -6.08 -8.12
C ARG A 168 15.25 -7.46 -8.08
N LEU A 169 14.98 -7.96 -6.88
CA LEU A 169 14.30 -9.24 -6.68
C LEU A 169 12.84 -9.21 -7.15
N ALA A 170 12.14 -8.09 -6.95
CA ALA A 170 10.81 -7.87 -7.51
C ALA A 170 10.82 -7.96 -9.03
N GLU A 171 11.77 -7.29 -9.68
CA GLU A 171 11.91 -7.35 -11.13
C GLU A 171 12.24 -8.78 -11.63
N LEU A 172 13.09 -9.52 -10.91
CA LEU A 172 13.41 -10.93 -11.19
C LEU A 172 12.16 -11.84 -11.15
N SER A 173 11.17 -11.51 -10.34
CA SER A 173 9.90 -12.23 -10.28
C SER A 173 9.03 -12.02 -11.52
N GLY A 174 9.28 -10.97 -12.29
CA GLY A 174 8.49 -10.54 -13.45
C GLY A 174 7.40 -9.52 -13.13
N THR A 175 7.32 -9.02 -11.89
CA THR A 175 6.40 -7.93 -11.54
C THR A 175 6.74 -6.66 -12.32
N LYS A 176 5.73 -5.87 -12.67
CA LYS A 176 5.87 -4.70 -13.54
C LYS A 176 5.86 -3.38 -12.79
N LEU A 177 5.54 -3.41 -11.50
CA LEU A 177 5.54 -2.26 -10.63
C LEU A 177 6.11 -2.62 -9.26
N ILE A 178 6.90 -1.71 -8.73
CA ILE A 178 7.38 -1.73 -7.36
C ILE A 178 6.74 -0.55 -6.65
N GLN A 179 5.99 -0.80 -5.58
CA GLN A 179 5.41 0.26 -4.77
C GLN A 179 6.18 0.42 -3.47
N LEU A 180 6.56 1.64 -3.12
CA LEU A 180 7.18 1.97 -1.84
C LEU A 180 6.12 2.33 -0.81
N GLN A 181 6.13 1.68 0.33
CA GLN A 181 5.25 2.02 1.45
C GLN A 181 5.85 3.17 2.27
N ALA A 182 5.47 4.40 1.92
CA ALA A 182 5.86 5.63 2.60
C ALA A 182 4.66 6.31 3.30
N SER A 183 3.71 5.51 3.79
CA SER A 183 2.51 5.97 4.49
C SER A 183 2.29 5.25 5.82
N ASN A 184 1.22 5.60 6.50
CA ASN A 184 0.69 4.94 7.70
C ASN A 184 1.70 4.84 8.87
N GLY A 185 2.72 5.71 8.91
CA GLY A 185 3.73 5.74 9.97
C GLY A 185 4.76 4.62 9.94
N TYR A 186 4.85 3.84 8.84
CA TYR A 186 5.94 2.90 8.62
C TYR A 186 7.26 3.65 8.35
N LEU A 187 8.38 2.95 8.25
CA LEU A 187 9.71 3.57 8.31
C LEU A 187 9.86 4.76 7.36
N LEU A 188 9.56 4.60 6.07
CA LEU A 188 9.72 5.69 5.09
C LEU A 188 8.79 6.87 5.40
N GLY A 189 7.54 6.62 5.78
CA GLY A 189 6.59 7.65 6.20
C GLY A 189 6.99 8.32 7.52
N SER A 190 7.53 7.55 8.48
CA SER A 190 7.95 8.09 9.78
C SER A 190 9.12 9.08 9.67
N PHE A 191 9.96 8.98 8.63
CA PHE A 191 11.00 9.98 8.35
C PHE A 191 10.42 11.30 7.85
N GLN A 192 9.30 11.29 7.15
CA GLN A 192 8.66 12.49 6.59
C GLN A 192 7.87 13.27 7.66
N SER A 193 7.31 12.56 8.65
CA SER A 193 6.44 13.15 9.65
C SER A 193 7.20 13.94 10.71
N PRO A 194 6.84 15.23 10.95
CA PRO A 194 7.41 16.00 12.06
C PRO A 194 7.05 15.45 13.43
N ALA A 195 5.98 14.65 13.55
CA ALA A 195 5.59 14.00 14.80
C ALA A 195 6.56 12.90 15.24
N THR A 196 7.25 12.26 14.29
CA THR A 196 8.13 11.10 14.55
C THR A 196 9.59 11.36 14.21
N ASN A 197 9.89 12.32 13.34
CA ASN A 197 11.25 12.68 12.94
C ASN A 197 11.70 13.97 13.60
N LEU A 198 12.35 13.83 14.75
CA LEU A 198 12.94 14.93 15.55
C LEU A 198 14.46 15.03 15.37
N ARG A 199 15.01 14.49 14.27
CA ARG A 199 16.45 14.54 13.98
C ARG A 199 16.92 15.96 13.75
N ALA A 200 18.17 16.22 14.13
CA ALA A 200 18.85 17.49 13.90
C ALA A 200 19.98 17.40 12.84
N ASP A 201 20.12 16.24 12.20
CA ASP A 201 21.06 16.02 11.11
C ASP A 201 20.40 16.25 9.73
N GLN A 202 21.10 15.89 8.65
CA GLN A 202 20.66 16.07 7.27
C GLN A 202 19.34 15.35 6.90
N TYR A 203 18.80 14.48 7.76
CA TYR A 203 17.55 13.73 7.57
C TYR A 203 16.40 14.26 8.45
N GLY A 204 16.54 15.39 9.12
CA GLY A 204 15.52 15.98 10.01
C GLY A 204 15.47 17.49 9.99
N GLY A 205 14.60 18.09 10.80
CA GLY A 205 14.38 19.52 10.86
C GLY A 205 13.29 19.99 9.89
N ASN A 206 13.66 20.55 8.73
CA ASN A 206 12.68 21.03 7.76
C ASN A 206 12.14 19.91 6.85
N THR A 207 11.09 20.21 6.09
CA THR A 207 10.40 19.26 5.21
C THR A 207 11.34 18.62 4.18
N LEU A 208 12.23 19.37 3.54
CA LEU A 208 13.19 18.84 2.57
C LEU A 208 14.15 17.84 3.21
N ALA A 209 14.66 18.14 4.38
CA ALA A 209 15.56 17.24 5.11
C ALA A 209 14.82 15.96 5.56
N ARG A 210 13.56 16.06 6.02
CA ARG A 210 12.73 14.90 6.34
C ARG A 210 12.41 14.04 5.12
N GLY A 211 12.25 14.64 3.92
CA GLY A 211 12.02 13.93 2.66
C GLY A 211 13.25 13.25 2.07
N ARG A 212 14.47 13.63 2.51
CA ARG A 212 15.75 13.16 1.94
C ARG A 212 15.90 11.64 1.94
N PHE A 213 15.57 10.97 3.04
CA PHE A 213 15.73 9.51 3.12
C PHE A 213 14.90 8.79 2.05
N LEU A 214 13.64 9.18 1.87
CA LEU A 214 12.81 8.61 0.81
C LEU A 214 13.36 8.90 -0.59
N LEU A 215 13.82 10.13 -0.83
CA LEU A 215 14.46 10.52 -2.10
C LEU A 215 15.66 9.61 -2.43
N GLU A 216 16.54 9.39 -1.46
CA GLU A 216 17.73 8.54 -1.63
C GLU A 216 17.37 7.06 -1.83
N VAL A 217 16.29 6.56 -1.20
CA VAL A 217 15.76 5.22 -1.45
C VAL A 217 15.25 5.10 -2.89
N ILE A 218 14.50 6.09 -3.40
CA ILE A 218 14.02 6.12 -4.79
C ILE A 218 15.20 6.06 -5.76
N GLN A 219 16.22 6.89 -5.55
CA GLN A 219 17.43 6.94 -6.38
C GLN A 219 18.20 5.60 -6.36
N ALA A 220 18.36 5.00 -5.18
CA ALA A 220 19.04 3.71 -5.02
C ALA A 220 18.30 2.58 -5.76
N ILE A 221 16.96 2.60 -5.75
CA ILE A 221 16.13 1.65 -6.47
C ILE A 221 16.29 1.86 -7.97
N ARG A 222 16.13 3.08 -8.47
CA ARG A 222 16.25 3.39 -9.90
C ARG A 222 17.62 3.00 -10.49
N ALA A 223 18.68 3.07 -9.70
CA ALA A 223 20.00 2.59 -10.09
C ALA A 223 20.11 1.05 -10.25
N LYS A 224 19.11 0.29 -9.76
CA LYS A 224 19.12 -1.18 -9.75
C LYS A 224 18.09 -1.84 -10.66
N ILE A 225 16.99 -1.16 -10.99
CA ILE A 225 15.91 -1.70 -11.82
C ILE A 225 15.94 -1.15 -13.24
N SER A 226 15.29 -1.87 -14.16
CA SER A 226 15.21 -1.42 -15.57
C SER A 226 14.33 -0.16 -15.71
N SER A 227 14.56 0.58 -16.79
CA SER A 227 13.77 1.77 -17.11
C SER A 227 12.30 1.46 -17.44
N SER A 228 11.98 0.21 -17.77
CA SER A 228 10.60 -0.23 -18.05
C SER A 228 9.79 -0.58 -16.81
N THR A 229 10.44 -0.82 -15.67
CA THR A 229 9.74 -1.15 -14.43
C THR A 229 9.17 0.12 -13.79
N MET A 230 7.86 0.13 -13.55
CA MET A 230 7.18 1.23 -12.88
C MET A 230 7.57 1.30 -11.40
N LEU A 231 7.79 2.50 -10.89
CA LEU A 231 8.01 2.76 -9.47
C LEU A 231 6.91 3.66 -8.93
N SER A 232 6.19 3.17 -7.94
CA SER A 232 5.05 3.83 -7.34
C SER A 232 5.34 4.20 -5.88
N LEU A 233 4.70 5.25 -5.41
CA LEU A 233 4.85 5.76 -4.06
C LEU A 233 3.50 5.80 -3.36
N ARG A 234 3.28 4.88 -2.40
CA ARG A 234 2.15 5.03 -1.48
C ARG A 234 2.54 6.03 -0.39
N LEU A 235 2.02 7.25 -0.52
CA LEU A 235 2.41 8.41 0.25
C LEU A 235 1.40 8.70 1.38
N GLY A 236 1.88 8.86 2.60
CA GLY A 236 1.07 9.36 3.71
C GLY A 236 0.89 10.86 3.59
N VAL A 237 -0.25 11.29 3.05
CA VAL A 237 -0.50 12.71 2.74
C VAL A 237 -1.15 13.46 3.89
N ASP A 238 -1.59 12.75 4.94
CA ASP A 238 -2.07 13.31 6.19
C ASP A 238 -1.99 12.25 7.30
N ASP A 239 -1.31 12.55 8.39
CA ASP A 239 -1.18 11.64 9.55
C ASP A 239 -2.42 11.62 10.44
N TYR A 240 -3.38 12.50 10.21
CA TYR A 240 -4.55 12.75 11.06
C TYR A 240 -4.16 13.14 12.50
N LEU A 241 -3.08 13.92 12.61
CA LEU A 241 -2.52 14.46 13.88
C LEU A 241 -2.62 16.00 13.96
N GLY A 242 -3.34 16.62 13.02
CA GLY A 242 -3.38 18.08 12.86
C GLY A 242 -1.99 18.65 12.60
N ASP A 243 -1.72 19.84 13.12
CA ASP A 243 -0.47 20.57 12.91
C ASP A 243 0.81 19.86 13.41
N LYS A 244 0.65 18.73 14.12
CA LYS A 244 1.78 17.93 14.63
C LYS A 244 2.25 16.86 13.65
N GLY A 245 1.42 16.51 12.69
CA GLY A 245 1.70 15.45 11.70
C GLY A 245 2.08 16.00 10.33
N THR A 246 2.27 15.09 9.39
CA THR A 246 2.38 15.40 7.97
C THR A 246 1.02 15.87 7.44
N VAL A 247 1.03 16.87 6.57
CA VAL A 247 -0.14 17.35 5.81
C VAL A 247 0.21 17.46 4.33
N ALA A 248 -0.81 17.44 3.45
CA ALA A 248 -0.61 17.38 2.00
C ALA A 248 0.28 18.52 1.45
N ASN A 249 0.20 19.71 2.02
CA ASN A 249 1.02 20.86 1.59
C ASN A 249 2.51 20.69 1.85
N ASP A 250 2.93 19.79 2.75
CA ASP A 250 4.34 19.48 2.96
C ASP A 250 5.02 18.91 1.72
N PHE A 251 4.25 18.39 0.77
CA PHE A 251 4.76 17.70 -0.42
C PHE A 251 4.92 18.59 -1.65
N GLU A 252 4.58 19.87 -1.60
CA GLU A 252 4.70 20.79 -2.75
C GLU A 252 6.08 20.75 -3.42
N THR A 253 7.14 20.78 -2.61
CA THR A 253 8.51 20.73 -3.12
C THR A 253 9.02 19.30 -3.30
N LEU A 254 8.54 18.35 -2.48
CA LEU A 254 9.05 16.99 -2.48
C LEU A 254 8.56 16.15 -3.67
N ILE A 255 7.31 16.35 -4.11
CA ILE A 255 6.75 15.59 -5.24
C ILE A 255 7.56 15.77 -6.53
N PRO A 256 7.86 16.99 -6.99
CA PRO A 256 8.71 17.18 -8.18
C PRO A 256 10.08 16.48 -8.04
N MET A 257 10.70 16.52 -6.85
CA MET A 257 11.97 15.84 -6.60
C MET A 257 11.85 14.31 -6.67
N TYR A 258 10.75 13.74 -6.17
CA TYR A 258 10.50 12.29 -6.25
C TYR A 258 10.21 11.85 -7.69
N GLU A 259 9.49 12.66 -8.46
CA GLU A 259 9.24 12.41 -9.88
C GLU A 259 10.55 12.48 -10.70
N GLU A 260 11.39 13.50 -10.48
CA GLU A 260 12.71 13.60 -11.11
C GLU A 260 13.59 12.40 -10.76
N ALA A 261 13.52 11.90 -9.52
CA ALA A 261 14.22 10.69 -9.09
C ALA A 261 13.61 9.40 -9.69
N GLY A 262 12.44 9.47 -10.33
CA GLY A 262 11.86 8.41 -11.14
C GLY A 262 10.60 7.75 -10.60
N ILE A 263 9.80 8.42 -9.77
CA ILE A 263 8.44 7.96 -9.43
C ILE A 263 7.53 8.12 -10.66
N ASP A 264 6.69 7.13 -10.91
CA ASP A 264 5.77 7.04 -12.04
C ASP A 264 4.29 7.12 -11.64
N LEU A 265 3.98 6.82 -10.37
CA LEU A 265 2.63 6.87 -9.79
C LEU A 265 2.72 7.25 -8.32
N ILE A 266 1.72 7.97 -7.83
CA ILE A 266 1.58 8.30 -6.41
C ILE A 266 0.20 7.85 -5.95
N GLU A 267 0.12 7.12 -4.83
CA GLU A 267 -1.15 6.75 -4.18
C GLU A 267 -1.28 7.51 -2.86
N ALA A 268 -2.24 8.41 -2.79
CA ALA A 268 -2.54 9.18 -1.60
C ALA A 268 -3.23 8.31 -0.54
N SER A 269 -2.66 8.27 0.66
CA SER A 269 -3.18 7.54 1.82
C SER A 269 -3.08 8.40 3.06
N ILE A 270 -3.90 8.15 4.06
CA ILE A 270 -3.93 8.93 5.31
C ILE A 270 -3.79 8.04 6.54
N CYS A 271 -3.60 8.69 7.69
CA CYS A 271 -3.50 8.10 9.02
C CYS A 271 -2.20 7.36 9.30
N VAL A 272 -1.89 7.27 10.57
CA VAL A 272 -0.82 6.45 11.15
C VAL A 272 -1.42 5.41 12.11
N ALA A 273 -0.62 4.51 12.69
CA ALA A 273 -1.13 3.46 13.57
C ALA A 273 -1.94 4.01 14.75
N ASP A 274 -1.54 5.16 15.29
CA ASP A 274 -2.21 5.77 16.45
C ASP A 274 -3.55 6.44 16.09
N THR A 275 -3.78 6.78 14.82
CA THR A 275 -5.01 7.39 14.30
C THR A 275 -5.84 6.46 13.40
N PHE A 276 -5.38 5.23 13.20
CA PHE A 276 -5.94 4.30 12.21
C PHE A 276 -7.42 3.95 12.44
N SER A 277 -7.94 4.10 13.66
CA SER A 277 -9.33 3.83 14.00
C SER A 277 -10.32 4.69 13.21
N VAL A 278 -9.92 5.87 12.73
CA VAL A 278 -10.77 6.77 11.95
C VAL A 278 -11.12 6.19 10.55
N LEU A 279 -10.38 5.19 10.08
CA LEU A 279 -10.67 4.46 8.85
C LEU A 279 -11.68 3.32 9.03
N THR A 280 -12.36 3.25 10.18
CA THR A 280 -13.40 2.26 10.46
C THR A 280 -14.76 2.93 10.61
N GLY A 281 -15.83 2.24 10.23
CA GLY A 281 -17.17 2.77 10.25
C GLY A 281 -17.47 3.71 9.07
N ASP A 282 -18.46 4.56 9.26
CA ASP A 282 -18.80 5.64 8.36
C ASP A 282 -18.13 6.93 8.84
N ALA A 283 -17.23 7.47 8.03
CA ALA A 283 -16.37 8.60 8.40
C ALA A 283 -16.31 9.62 7.25
N PRO A 284 -17.41 10.35 7.01
CA PRO A 284 -17.50 11.28 5.88
C PRO A 284 -16.48 12.42 5.96
N GLU A 285 -16.15 12.90 7.17
CA GLU A 285 -15.13 13.92 7.39
C GLU A 285 -13.72 13.42 7.02
N VAL A 286 -13.41 12.15 7.31
CA VAL A 286 -12.14 11.52 6.92
C VAL A 286 -12.08 11.33 5.41
N SER A 287 -13.19 10.94 4.79
CA SER A 287 -13.29 10.84 3.33
C SER A 287 -13.11 12.21 2.66
N ALA A 288 -13.76 13.27 3.18
CA ALA A 288 -13.61 14.63 2.68
C ALA A 288 -12.17 15.15 2.80
N LEU A 289 -11.50 14.88 3.93
CA LEU A 289 -10.09 15.20 4.12
C LEU A 289 -9.21 14.50 3.09
N LEU A 290 -9.40 13.20 2.89
CA LEU A 290 -8.63 12.43 1.90
C LEU A 290 -8.88 12.93 0.47
N HIS A 291 -10.12 13.30 0.12
CA HIS A 291 -10.45 13.92 -1.18
C HIS A 291 -9.69 15.24 -1.38
N SER A 292 -9.71 16.12 -0.38
CA SER A 292 -8.98 17.39 -0.42
C SER A 292 -7.47 17.19 -0.51
N ALA A 293 -6.91 16.35 0.34
CA ALA A 293 -5.49 16.04 0.35
C ALA A 293 -5.02 15.43 -0.99
N THR A 294 -5.81 14.49 -1.57
CA THR A 294 -5.49 13.89 -2.87
C THR A 294 -5.48 14.93 -3.99
N LYS A 295 -6.44 15.85 -4.02
CA LYS A 295 -6.46 16.96 -4.98
C LYS A 295 -5.25 17.87 -4.83
N THR A 296 -4.85 18.17 -3.59
CA THR A 296 -3.63 18.95 -3.31
C THR A 296 -2.39 18.25 -3.86
N ILE A 297 -2.21 16.96 -3.57
CA ILE A 297 -1.10 16.17 -4.12
C ILE A 297 -1.12 16.18 -5.65
N LYS A 298 -2.30 15.99 -6.24
CA LYS A 298 -2.47 16.00 -7.70
C LYS A 298 -2.13 17.36 -8.32
N SER A 299 -2.29 18.46 -7.61
CA SER A 299 -1.88 19.78 -8.10
C SER A 299 -0.37 19.99 -8.14
N PHE A 300 0.41 19.19 -7.40
CA PHE A 300 1.88 19.21 -7.39
C PHE A 300 2.49 18.18 -8.33
N ALA A 301 1.73 17.12 -8.68
CA ALA A 301 2.21 15.98 -9.45
C ALA A 301 1.99 16.16 -10.96
N THR A 302 2.93 15.62 -11.75
CA THR A 302 2.81 15.44 -13.20
C THR A 302 2.51 13.97 -13.56
N VAL A 303 2.81 13.03 -12.66
CA VAL A 303 2.47 11.62 -12.79
C VAL A 303 1.04 11.34 -12.31
N PRO A 304 0.40 10.21 -12.71
CA PRO A 304 -0.92 9.84 -12.24
C PRO A 304 -0.98 9.70 -10.71
N VAL A 305 -2.04 10.26 -10.12
CA VAL A 305 -2.31 10.20 -8.66
C VAL A 305 -3.52 9.33 -8.39
N GLY A 306 -3.34 8.34 -7.51
CA GLY A 306 -4.36 7.41 -7.06
C GLY A 306 -4.98 7.80 -5.72
N PHE A 307 -6.20 7.33 -5.51
CA PHE A 307 -6.96 7.49 -4.28
C PHE A 307 -7.06 6.16 -3.54
N ALA A 308 -6.58 6.10 -2.30
CA ALA A 308 -6.52 4.88 -1.51
C ALA A 308 -7.14 5.05 -0.12
N GLY A 309 -8.40 4.73 0.02
CA GLY A 309 -9.09 4.72 1.31
C GLY A 309 -10.60 4.87 1.22
N LEU A 310 -11.33 4.15 2.08
CA LEU A 310 -12.79 4.23 2.26
C LEU A 310 -13.65 4.04 1.00
N VAL A 311 -13.11 3.55 -0.12
CA VAL A 311 -13.86 3.28 -1.35
C VAL A 311 -14.64 1.97 -1.19
N ARG A 312 -15.95 2.06 -1.31
CA ARG A 312 -16.91 1.00 -1.00
C ARG A 312 -17.47 0.30 -2.23
N SER A 313 -17.57 1.01 -3.34
CA SER A 313 -18.19 0.51 -4.56
C SER A 313 -17.51 1.06 -5.82
N VAL A 314 -17.85 0.50 -6.97
CA VAL A 314 -17.36 0.95 -8.28
C VAL A 314 -17.98 2.30 -8.64
N GLU A 315 -19.23 2.56 -8.22
CA GLU A 315 -19.91 3.84 -8.39
C GLU A 315 -19.16 4.97 -7.69
N GLN A 316 -18.76 4.74 -6.44
CA GLN A 316 -17.94 5.71 -5.70
C GLN A 316 -16.58 5.93 -6.36
N ALA A 317 -15.97 4.88 -6.91
CA ALA A 317 -14.73 5.01 -7.67
C ALA A 317 -14.94 5.86 -8.95
N GLU A 318 -16.05 5.64 -9.67
CA GLU A 318 -16.41 6.45 -10.84
C GLU A 318 -16.57 7.94 -10.47
N GLU A 319 -17.28 8.24 -9.37
CA GLU A 319 -17.45 9.61 -8.87
C GLU A 319 -16.12 10.29 -8.52
N ILE A 320 -15.19 9.57 -7.87
CA ILE A 320 -13.86 10.06 -7.53
C ILE A 320 -13.11 10.47 -8.80
N LEU A 321 -13.14 9.62 -9.83
CA LEU A 321 -12.48 9.87 -11.11
C LEU A 321 -13.18 11.00 -11.90
N ALA A 322 -14.51 10.98 -11.97
CA ALA A 322 -15.32 11.98 -12.69
C ALA A 322 -15.16 13.39 -12.11
N ASN A 323 -15.00 13.50 -10.78
CA ASN A 323 -14.74 14.77 -10.08
C ASN A 323 -13.27 15.20 -10.10
N GLY A 324 -12.41 14.49 -10.85
CA GLY A 324 -11.01 14.80 -11.01
C GLY A 324 -10.17 14.71 -9.72
N VAL A 325 -10.68 13.99 -8.70
CA VAL A 325 -9.98 13.81 -7.41
C VAL A 325 -8.71 13.01 -7.61
N ALA A 326 -8.78 11.96 -8.43
CA ALA A 326 -7.67 11.06 -8.72
C ALA A 326 -7.69 10.60 -10.18
N ASP A 327 -6.63 9.92 -10.62
CA ASP A 327 -6.49 9.32 -11.96
C ASP A 327 -6.79 7.82 -11.96
N PHE A 328 -6.68 7.16 -10.80
CA PHE A 328 -7.05 5.76 -10.55
C PHE A 328 -7.48 5.59 -9.09
N VAL A 329 -8.14 4.48 -8.78
CA VAL A 329 -8.69 4.20 -7.44
C VAL A 329 -8.21 2.85 -6.95
N GLU A 330 -7.72 2.81 -5.72
CA GLU A 330 -7.34 1.60 -5.03
C GLU A 330 -8.41 1.12 -4.05
N MET A 331 -8.78 -0.15 -4.16
CA MET A 331 -9.75 -0.80 -3.28
C MET A 331 -9.11 -2.01 -2.60
N ALA A 332 -9.28 -2.17 -1.29
CA ALA A 332 -8.82 -3.35 -0.55
C ALA A 332 -9.98 -4.07 0.13
N ARG A 333 -10.53 -3.49 1.21
CA ARG A 333 -11.55 -4.14 2.05
C ARG A 333 -12.83 -4.51 1.31
N ALA A 334 -13.26 -3.68 0.35
CA ALA A 334 -14.41 -3.97 -0.49
C ALA A 334 -14.19 -5.22 -1.36
N LEU A 335 -13.03 -5.32 -2.00
CA LEU A 335 -12.64 -6.47 -2.81
C LEU A 335 -12.29 -7.71 -1.97
N PHE A 336 -11.88 -7.53 -0.71
CA PHE A 336 -11.73 -8.65 0.23
C PHE A 336 -13.08 -9.19 0.70
N ALA A 337 -14.08 -8.32 0.85
CA ALA A 337 -15.45 -8.70 1.19
C ALA A 337 -16.14 -9.44 0.04
N ASP A 338 -15.88 -9.03 -1.20
CA ASP A 338 -16.36 -9.67 -2.41
C ASP A 338 -15.33 -9.55 -3.54
N ASN A 339 -14.66 -10.65 -3.88
CA ASN A 339 -13.64 -10.63 -4.94
C ASN A 339 -14.25 -10.29 -6.32
N ASP A 340 -15.54 -10.57 -6.53
CA ASP A 340 -16.27 -10.35 -7.77
C ASP A 340 -17.01 -8.99 -7.79
N LEU A 341 -16.78 -8.11 -6.80
CA LEU A 341 -17.48 -6.84 -6.66
C LEU A 341 -17.47 -6.02 -7.96
N ILE A 342 -16.34 -5.95 -8.66
CA ILE A 342 -16.22 -5.15 -9.89
C ILE A 342 -17.12 -5.74 -10.98
N ILE A 343 -16.98 -7.02 -11.30
CA ILE A 343 -17.81 -7.65 -12.37
C ILE A 343 -19.28 -7.66 -12.00
N LYS A 344 -19.65 -7.89 -10.73
CA LYS A 344 -21.05 -7.81 -10.28
C LYS A 344 -21.63 -6.41 -10.44
N SER A 345 -20.87 -5.36 -10.09
CA SER A 345 -21.29 -3.97 -10.30
C SER A 345 -21.49 -3.68 -11.79
N LEU A 346 -20.52 -4.04 -12.63
CA LEU A 346 -20.61 -3.86 -14.08
C LEU A 346 -21.76 -4.63 -14.71
N ASP A 347 -22.14 -5.78 -14.17
CA ASP A 347 -23.28 -6.58 -14.62
C ASP A 347 -24.62 -6.13 -14.03
N GLY A 348 -24.62 -5.20 -13.04
CA GLY A 348 -25.82 -4.76 -12.34
C GLY A 348 -26.36 -5.78 -11.34
N ARG A 349 -25.51 -6.68 -10.85
CA ARG A 349 -25.84 -7.73 -9.87
C ARG A 349 -25.52 -7.28 -8.44
N HIS A 350 -26.00 -6.07 -8.08
CA HIS A 350 -25.68 -5.43 -6.79
C HIS A 350 -26.19 -6.24 -5.59
N ASP A 351 -27.33 -6.93 -5.74
CA ASP A 351 -27.94 -7.77 -4.69
C ASP A 351 -27.09 -9.02 -4.37
N GLU A 352 -26.17 -9.39 -5.23
CA GLU A 352 -25.25 -10.52 -5.05
C GLU A 352 -23.94 -10.11 -4.39
N ILE A 353 -23.70 -8.80 -4.14
CA ILE A 353 -22.45 -8.30 -3.57
C ILE A 353 -22.44 -8.48 -2.05
N ASN A 354 -21.37 -9.10 -1.54
CA ASN A 354 -21.09 -9.15 -0.12
C ASN A 354 -20.44 -7.82 0.32
N TRP A 355 -21.25 -6.84 0.71
CA TRP A 355 -20.79 -5.52 1.10
C TRP A 355 -19.95 -5.53 2.38
N CYS A 356 -18.78 -4.89 2.35
CA CYS A 356 -17.94 -4.74 3.52
C CYS A 356 -18.67 -3.96 4.63
N LEU A 357 -18.65 -4.47 5.86
CA LEU A 357 -19.29 -3.85 7.01
C LEU A 357 -18.52 -2.65 7.59
N TRP A 358 -17.28 -2.45 7.16
CA TRP A 358 -16.37 -1.39 7.65
C TRP A 358 -16.13 -1.42 9.17
N ASP A 359 -16.37 -2.56 9.80
CA ASP A 359 -16.25 -2.79 11.25
C ASP A 359 -14.81 -2.88 11.76
N GLY A 360 -13.84 -2.90 10.86
CA GLY A 360 -12.43 -2.97 11.17
C GLY A 360 -11.94 -4.27 11.80
N LYS A 361 -12.76 -5.32 11.85
CA LYS A 361 -12.38 -6.61 12.47
C LYS A 361 -11.19 -7.25 11.76
N CYS A 362 -11.10 -7.14 10.43
CA CYS A 362 -9.97 -7.63 9.66
C CYS A 362 -8.61 -7.05 10.12
N PHE A 363 -8.59 -5.80 10.60
CA PHE A 363 -7.39 -5.20 11.19
C PHE A 363 -7.15 -5.64 12.63
N LYS A 364 -8.22 -5.80 13.41
CA LYS A 364 -8.13 -6.24 14.80
C LYS A 364 -7.65 -7.68 14.89
N ASP A 365 -8.10 -8.55 13.98
CA ASP A 365 -7.70 -9.96 13.91
C ASP A 365 -6.20 -10.12 13.65
N LYS A 366 -5.61 -9.26 12.84
CA LYS A 366 -4.18 -9.24 12.54
C LYS A 366 -3.27 -9.21 13.77
N HIS A 367 -3.74 -8.62 14.86
CA HIS A 367 -3.00 -8.50 16.12
C HIS A 367 -3.56 -9.40 17.24
N ASN A 368 -4.52 -10.27 16.93
CA ASN A 368 -5.11 -11.19 17.87
C ASN A 368 -4.41 -12.55 17.80
N PRO A 369 -3.74 -13.02 18.87
CA PRO A 369 -3.03 -14.29 18.84
C PRO A 369 -3.93 -15.53 18.60
N ARG A 370 -5.25 -15.38 18.75
CA ARG A 370 -6.24 -16.43 18.43
C ARG A 370 -6.33 -16.67 16.92
N TYR A 371 -6.05 -15.64 16.09
CA TYR A 371 -6.15 -15.71 14.64
C TYR A 371 -4.76 -15.64 14.02
N GLN A 372 -4.49 -16.57 13.09
CA GLN A 372 -3.18 -16.65 12.43
C GLN A 372 -3.14 -15.89 11.09
N ARG A 373 -4.28 -15.29 10.69
CA ARG A 373 -4.43 -14.56 9.43
C ARG A 373 -5.58 -13.55 9.51
N VAL A 374 -5.74 -12.76 8.45
CA VAL A 374 -6.87 -11.85 8.30
C VAL A 374 -8.12 -12.61 7.85
N TYR A 375 -9.26 -12.30 8.46
CA TYR A 375 -10.57 -12.87 8.14
C TYR A 375 -11.56 -11.78 7.73
N CYS A 376 -12.61 -12.17 6.99
CA CYS A 376 -13.72 -11.30 6.61
C CYS A 376 -15.00 -11.73 7.35
N CYS A 377 -15.84 -10.75 7.72
CA CYS A 377 -17.11 -11.03 8.37
C CYS A 377 -18.21 -11.45 7.38
N VAL A 378 -18.06 -11.10 6.12
CA VAL A 378 -19.11 -11.29 5.10
C VAL A 378 -18.69 -12.20 3.94
N ASN A 379 -17.39 -12.31 3.62
CA ASN A 379 -16.93 -13.18 2.56
C ASN A 379 -16.92 -14.63 3.04
N PRO A 380 -17.76 -15.53 2.45
CA PRO A 380 -17.87 -16.92 2.90
C PRO A 380 -16.56 -17.71 2.74
N LYS A 381 -15.71 -17.34 1.74
CA LYS A 381 -14.42 -17.99 1.47
C LYS A 381 -13.37 -17.70 2.54
N TYR A 382 -13.44 -16.51 3.14
CA TYR A 382 -12.49 -16.05 4.16
C TYR A 382 -13.18 -15.77 5.50
N LYS A 383 -14.26 -16.51 5.77
CA LYS A 383 -15.11 -16.31 6.95
C LYS A 383 -14.32 -16.45 8.23
N ARG A 384 -14.57 -15.52 9.15
CA ARG A 384 -14.01 -15.54 10.50
C ARG A 384 -14.51 -16.77 11.26
N PRO A 385 -13.62 -17.57 11.90
CA PRO A 385 -14.05 -18.66 12.77
C PRO A 385 -14.86 -18.13 13.95
N GLU A 386 -15.85 -18.91 14.39
CA GLU A 386 -16.72 -18.61 15.54
C GLU A 386 -15.95 -18.65 16.87
#